data_882d301a92c95154e63849a02af41ea6
#
_entry.id   882d301a92c95154e63849a02af41ea6
#
_cell.length_a   1.000
_cell.length_b   1.000
_cell.length_c   1.000
_cell.angle_alpha   90.00
_cell.angle_beta   90.00
_cell.angle_gamma   90.00
#
_symmetry.space_group_name_H-M   'P 1'
#
loop_
_entity.id
_entity.type
_entity.pdbx_description
1 polymer ?
#
loop_
_entity_poly.entity_id
_entity_poly.type
_entity_poly.pdbx_seq_one_letter_code
_entity_poly.pdbx_strand_id
1 'polypeptide(L)'
;IRDSRCNEVADTRLNQDGMAYDADSGDGTIYEYNYSRQNEGGCIMFCQSEAIHNSFCHNVSYDDLGGTVSPSENPDALLAHNTFYVREGVPFVRNKMGGGTYTEEDNTIIPL
;
A
#
# COMPACT_ATOMS: atom_id res chain seq x y z
N ILE A 1 -5.86 -11.51 -4.01
CA ILE A 1 -5.21 -10.98 -5.23
C ILE A 1 -3.80 -11.50 -5.27
N ARG A 2 -3.46 -12.14 -6.33
CA ARG A 2 -2.18 -12.84 -6.43
C ARG A 2 -1.62 -12.77 -7.84
N ASP A 3 -0.28 -12.74 -7.94
CA ASP A 3 0.46 -12.76 -9.21
C ASP A 3 0.06 -11.64 -10.18
N SER A 4 -0.36 -10.50 -9.64
CA SER A 4 -0.78 -9.37 -10.46
C SER A 4 0.34 -8.33 -10.60
N ARG A 5 0.20 -7.48 -11.62
CA ARG A 5 1.03 -6.30 -11.81
C ARG A 5 0.20 -5.05 -11.82
N CYS A 6 0.69 -4.02 -11.19
CA CYS A 6 0.07 -2.71 -11.27
C CYS A 6 1.15 -1.66 -11.48
N ASN A 7 1.15 -1.03 -12.63
CA ASN A 7 2.20 -0.10 -13.03
C ASN A 7 1.63 1.26 -13.42
N GLU A 8 2.28 2.31 -12.93
CA GLU A 8 2.10 3.67 -13.43
C GLU A 8 0.66 4.16 -13.39
N VAL A 9 -0.10 3.74 -12.37
CA VAL A 9 -1.45 4.27 -12.14
C VAL A 9 -1.32 5.76 -11.85
N ALA A 10 -2.00 6.57 -12.64
CA ALA A 10 -1.94 8.01 -12.51
C ALA A 10 -2.90 8.51 -11.43
N ASP A 11 -2.38 9.43 -10.64
CA ASP A 11 -3.21 10.20 -9.73
C ASP A 11 -3.58 11.50 -10.44
N THR A 12 -4.83 11.72 -10.68
CA THR A 12 -5.27 12.94 -11.32
C THR A 12 -5.27 14.13 -10.37
N ARG A 13 -4.34 14.14 -9.44
CA ARG A 13 -3.93 15.26 -8.59
C ARG A 13 -4.89 15.73 -7.51
N LEU A 14 -6.17 15.59 -7.67
CA LEU A 14 -7.13 16.17 -6.73
C LEU A 14 -7.45 15.26 -5.56
N ASN A 15 -7.49 13.97 -5.79
CA ASN A 15 -7.95 12.99 -4.79
C ASN A 15 -6.83 12.24 -4.10
N GLN A 16 -5.63 12.31 -4.64
CA GLN A 16 -4.49 11.54 -4.15
C GLN A 16 -4.76 10.02 -4.17
N ASP A 17 -5.58 9.58 -5.09
CA ASP A 17 -5.75 8.18 -5.41
C ASP A 17 -4.57 7.70 -6.27
N GLY A 18 -4.75 6.75 -7.13
CA GLY A 18 -3.66 6.25 -7.95
C GLY A 18 -2.81 5.21 -7.24
N MET A 19 -3.35 4.58 -6.22
CA MET A 19 -2.72 3.46 -5.54
C MET A 19 -2.70 2.23 -6.44
N ALA A 20 -1.68 1.40 -6.30
CA ALA A 20 -1.66 0.12 -6.99
C ALA A 20 -2.78 -0.80 -6.50
N TYR A 21 -2.97 -0.85 -5.20
CA TYR A 21 -3.97 -1.72 -4.56
C TYR A 21 -4.72 -0.95 -3.48
N ASP A 22 -6.00 -1.23 -3.39
CA ASP A 22 -6.87 -0.58 -2.41
C ASP A 22 -7.87 -1.60 -1.85
N ALA A 23 -7.79 -1.84 -0.54
CA ALA A 23 -8.72 -2.70 0.16
C ALA A 23 -9.85 -1.84 0.75
N ASP A 24 -10.60 -1.18 -0.12
CA ASP A 24 -11.66 -0.25 0.26
C ASP A 24 -12.83 -1.00 0.92
N SER A 25 -12.94 -0.85 2.23
CA SER A 25 -13.96 -1.51 3.05
C SER A 25 -13.96 -3.04 2.96
N GLY A 26 -12.92 -3.63 2.45
CA GLY A 26 -12.82 -5.08 2.32
C GLY A 26 -12.58 -5.77 3.67
N ASP A 27 -13.13 -6.97 3.82
CA ASP A 27 -12.90 -7.80 4.99
C ASP A 27 -12.19 -9.09 4.57
N GLY A 28 -10.99 -9.29 5.07
CA GLY A 28 -10.21 -10.49 4.79
C GLY A 28 -9.58 -10.53 3.41
N THR A 29 -9.34 -9.39 2.78
CA THR A 29 -8.66 -9.35 1.49
C THR A 29 -7.20 -9.71 1.65
N ILE A 30 -6.71 -10.61 0.83
CA ILE A 30 -5.31 -11.04 0.82
C ILE A 30 -4.66 -10.60 -0.48
N TYR A 31 -3.59 -9.82 -0.35
CA TYR A 31 -2.72 -9.44 -1.47
C TYR A 31 -1.39 -10.16 -1.29
N GLU A 32 -1.06 -11.06 -2.22
CA GLU A 32 0.20 -11.81 -2.12
C GLU A 32 0.85 -12.05 -3.48
N TYR A 33 2.17 -12.03 -3.50
CA TYR A 33 2.99 -12.29 -4.69
C TYR A 33 2.67 -11.38 -5.87
N ASN A 34 2.42 -10.11 -5.55
CA ASN A 34 2.15 -9.08 -6.55
C ASN A 34 3.37 -8.18 -6.72
N TYR A 35 3.38 -7.46 -7.83
CA TYR A 35 4.40 -6.46 -8.13
C TYR A 35 3.74 -5.14 -8.50
N SER A 36 4.19 -4.05 -7.90
CA SER A 36 3.75 -2.71 -8.26
C SER A 36 4.94 -1.82 -8.61
N ARG A 37 4.71 -0.84 -9.47
CA ARG A 37 5.79 0.03 -9.93
C ARG A 37 5.26 1.41 -10.33
N GLN A 38 5.86 2.43 -9.73
CA GLN A 38 5.68 3.83 -10.12
C GLN A 38 4.22 4.29 -10.19
N ASN A 39 3.41 3.82 -9.26
CA ASN A 39 2.04 4.30 -9.11
C ASN A 39 2.05 5.61 -8.34
N GLU A 40 1.39 6.65 -8.86
CA GLU A 40 1.48 7.99 -8.30
C GLU A 40 0.94 8.10 -6.87
N GLY A 41 -0.08 7.35 -6.55
CA GLY A 41 -0.69 7.39 -5.23
C GLY A 41 0.00 6.56 -4.17
N GLY A 42 0.80 5.59 -4.58
CA GLY A 42 1.49 4.67 -3.69
C GLY A 42 1.22 3.21 -4.02
N CYS A 43 1.61 2.32 -3.11
CA CYS A 43 1.47 0.89 -3.32
C CYS A 43 0.14 0.35 -2.80
N ILE A 44 -0.10 0.43 -1.51
CA ILE A 44 -1.27 -0.18 -0.88
C ILE A 44 -1.99 0.80 0.05
N MET A 45 -3.30 0.86 -0.08
CA MET A 45 -4.16 1.57 0.85
C MET A 45 -5.15 0.59 1.47
N PHE A 46 -5.26 0.63 2.79
CA PHE A 46 -6.31 -0.03 3.52
C PHE A 46 -7.29 1.05 3.92
N CYS A 47 -8.36 1.19 3.16
CA CYS A 47 -9.23 2.37 3.23
C CYS A 47 -10.47 2.12 4.05
N GLN A 48 -10.71 3.06 4.98
CA GLN A 48 -11.87 3.15 5.84
C GLN A 48 -11.89 2.16 7.00
N SER A 49 -12.73 2.46 7.99
CA SER A 49 -12.79 1.71 9.24
C SER A 49 -13.33 0.29 9.09
N GLU A 50 -14.05 0.03 8.00
CA GLU A 50 -14.58 -1.30 7.68
C GLU A 50 -13.56 -2.19 6.99
N ALA A 51 -12.43 -1.67 6.58
CA ALA A 51 -11.36 -2.45 5.95
C ALA A 51 -10.61 -3.25 7.01
N ILE A 52 -11.16 -4.40 7.39
CA ILE A 52 -10.64 -5.20 8.51
C ILE A 52 -10.08 -6.54 8.04
N HIS A 53 -9.17 -7.11 8.82
CA HIS A 53 -8.57 -8.42 8.60
C HIS A 53 -7.86 -8.55 7.24
N ASN A 54 -7.37 -7.46 6.69
CA ASN A 54 -6.69 -7.45 5.41
C ASN A 54 -5.20 -7.70 5.58
N SER A 55 -4.58 -8.32 4.58
CA SER A 55 -3.15 -8.56 4.61
C SER A 55 -2.49 -8.27 3.26
N PHE A 56 -1.28 -7.75 3.34
CA PHE A 56 -0.42 -7.48 2.20
C PHE A 56 0.93 -8.14 2.47
N CYS A 57 1.15 -9.30 1.85
CA CYS A 57 2.28 -10.18 2.20
C CYS A 57 2.99 -10.71 0.96
N HIS A 58 4.32 -10.79 1.03
CA HIS A 58 5.14 -11.34 -0.06
C HIS A 58 4.99 -10.58 -1.38
N ASN A 59 4.87 -9.27 -1.30
CA ASN A 59 4.77 -8.41 -2.49
C ASN A 59 6.04 -7.61 -2.70
N VAL A 60 6.21 -7.10 -3.90
CA VAL A 60 7.29 -6.18 -4.24
C VAL A 60 6.69 -4.87 -4.73
N SER A 61 7.10 -3.77 -4.12
CA SER A 61 6.77 -2.42 -4.54
C SER A 61 8.05 -1.74 -5.01
N TYR A 62 8.05 -1.20 -6.21
CA TYR A 62 9.22 -0.53 -6.76
C TYR A 62 8.89 0.91 -7.13
N ASP A 63 9.45 1.85 -6.37
CA ASP A 63 9.34 3.27 -6.69
C ASP A 63 7.90 3.77 -6.78
N ASP A 64 7.02 3.24 -5.96
CA ASP A 64 5.66 3.76 -5.83
C ASP A 64 5.70 5.09 -5.07
N LEU A 65 4.98 6.07 -5.55
CA LEU A 65 5.07 7.46 -5.11
C LEU A 65 3.95 7.81 -4.13
N GLY A 66 3.93 9.04 -3.67
CA GLY A 66 2.79 9.55 -2.89
C GLY A 66 2.60 8.98 -1.48
N GLY A 67 3.55 8.21 -1.01
CA GLY A 67 3.45 7.42 0.24
C GLY A 67 3.18 5.96 -0.08
N THR A 68 4.12 5.11 0.25
CA THR A 68 4.08 3.70 -0.19
C THR A 68 2.90 2.96 0.40
N VAL A 69 2.63 3.16 1.69
CA VAL A 69 1.55 2.50 2.43
C VAL A 69 0.65 3.55 3.06
N SER A 70 -0.65 3.38 2.91
CA SER A 70 -1.64 4.25 3.55
C SER A 70 -2.65 3.42 4.34
N PRO A 71 -2.59 3.44 5.68
CA PRO A 71 -3.54 2.72 6.51
C PRO A 71 -4.88 3.41 6.73
N SER A 72 -5.08 4.58 6.22
CA SER A 72 -6.32 5.37 6.11
C SER A 72 -7.54 4.87 6.89
N GLU A 73 -7.63 5.22 8.18
CA GLU A 73 -8.70 4.84 9.11
C GLU A 73 -8.82 3.34 9.40
N ASN A 74 -8.05 2.51 8.75
CA ASN A 74 -8.09 1.06 8.96
C ASN A 74 -7.73 0.71 10.42
N PRO A 75 -8.54 -0.12 11.11
CA PRO A 75 -8.24 -0.48 12.49
C PRO A 75 -7.21 -1.60 12.62
N ASP A 76 -7.10 -2.44 11.60
CA ASP A 76 -6.12 -3.52 11.59
C ASP A 76 -5.75 -3.92 10.16
N ALA A 77 -4.50 -4.22 9.97
CA ALA A 77 -3.98 -4.81 8.73
C ALA A 77 -2.67 -5.50 9.04
N LEU A 78 -2.30 -6.47 8.24
CA LEU A 78 -0.99 -7.11 8.32
C LEU A 78 -0.18 -6.75 7.07
N LEU A 79 1.01 -6.23 7.32
CA LEU A 79 1.98 -5.90 6.27
C LEU A 79 3.23 -6.74 6.54
N ALA A 80 3.43 -7.83 5.81
CA ALA A 80 4.47 -8.79 6.17
C ALA A 80 5.24 -9.34 4.97
N HIS A 81 6.53 -9.54 5.16
CA HIS A 81 7.40 -10.20 4.19
C HIS A 81 7.42 -9.54 2.81
N ASN A 82 7.26 -8.22 2.77
CA ASN A 82 7.29 -7.46 1.52
C ASN A 82 8.66 -6.84 1.29
N THR A 83 8.94 -6.50 0.05
CA THR A 83 10.12 -5.72 -0.30
C THR A 83 9.66 -4.42 -0.95
N PHE A 84 10.07 -3.30 -0.36
CA PHE A 84 9.72 -1.97 -0.84
C PHE A 84 10.98 -1.23 -1.26
N TYR A 85 11.06 -0.84 -2.51
CA TYR A 85 12.09 0.07 -3.02
C TYR A 85 11.50 1.48 -3.01
N VAL A 86 12.07 2.36 -2.19
CA VAL A 86 11.47 3.67 -1.91
C VAL A 86 12.41 4.79 -2.32
N ARG A 87 11.91 5.70 -3.15
CA ARG A 87 12.64 6.87 -3.61
C ARG A 87 12.87 7.85 -2.47
N GLU A 88 14.02 8.52 -2.49
CA GLU A 88 14.29 9.60 -1.55
C GLU A 88 13.18 10.64 -1.61
N GLY A 89 12.74 11.11 -0.45
CA GLY A 89 11.69 12.11 -0.31
C GLY A 89 10.27 11.55 -0.31
N VAL A 90 10.08 10.27 -0.63
CA VAL A 90 8.77 9.63 -0.54
C VAL A 90 8.61 9.01 0.85
N PRO A 91 7.59 9.41 1.62
CA PRO A 91 7.35 8.79 2.92
C PRO A 91 6.89 7.34 2.74
N PHE A 92 7.37 6.46 3.60
CA PHE A 92 6.91 5.07 3.56
C PHE A 92 5.44 4.96 3.94
N VAL A 93 5.03 5.66 4.99
CA VAL A 93 3.63 5.67 5.44
C VAL A 93 3.05 7.05 5.28
N ARG A 94 1.88 7.12 4.69
CA ARG A 94 1.10 8.35 4.60
C ARG A 94 -0.37 8.05 4.80
N ASN A 95 -0.94 8.54 5.89
CA ASN A 95 -2.36 8.41 6.17
C ASN A 95 -3.12 9.46 5.37
N LYS A 96 -3.78 9.05 4.31
CA LYS A 96 -4.48 9.98 3.41
C LYS A 96 -5.82 10.44 3.95
N MET A 97 -6.46 9.66 4.80
CA MET A 97 -7.81 9.92 5.29
C MET A 97 -7.91 9.93 6.81
N GLY A 98 -6.82 10.13 7.50
CA GLY A 98 -6.82 10.08 8.95
C GLY A 98 -6.03 8.91 9.49
N GLY A 99 -6.05 8.73 10.80
CA GLY A 99 -5.26 7.71 11.46
C GLY A 99 -5.72 6.30 11.13
N GLY A 100 -4.78 5.42 10.98
CA GLY A 100 -5.02 3.99 10.85
C GLY A 100 -3.87 3.23 11.46
N THR A 101 -4.03 1.93 11.64
CA THR A 101 -2.99 1.08 12.22
C THR A 101 -2.75 -0.15 11.37
N TYR A 102 -1.56 -0.71 11.50
CA TYR A 102 -1.21 -1.97 10.89
C TYR A 102 -0.10 -2.64 11.71
N THR A 103 -0.02 -3.96 11.58
CA THR A 103 1.09 -4.74 12.12
C THR A 103 2.11 -4.97 11.04
N GLU A 104 3.37 -4.69 11.31
CA GLU A 104 4.47 -4.86 10.38
C GLU A 104 5.36 -6.01 10.82
N GLU A 105 5.70 -6.91 9.88
CA GLU A 105 6.48 -8.09 10.19
C GLU A 105 7.40 -8.44 9.01
N ASP A 106 8.73 -8.45 9.28
CA ASP A 106 9.74 -8.90 8.33
C ASP A 106 9.69 -8.23 6.94
N ASN A 107 9.34 -6.95 6.88
CA ASN A 107 9.43 -6.20 5.63
C ASN A 107 10.84 -5.68 5.41
N THR A 108 11.23 -5.58 4.16
CA THR A 108 12.52 -4.99 3.76
C THR A 108 12.26 -3.68 3.01
N ILE A 109 12.86 -2.59 3.48
CA ILE A 109 12.76 -1.29 2.83
C ILE A 109 14.14 -0.95 2.27
N ILE A 110 14.22 -0.75 0.96
CA ILE A 110 15.48 -0.49 0.24
C ILE A 110 15.40 0.90 -0.36
N PRO A 111 16.28 1.83 0.05
CA PRO A 111 16.31 3.16 -0.55
C PRO A 111 16.79 3.09 -2.00
N LEU A 112 16.14 3.87 -2.82
CA LEU A 112 16.55 4.04 -4.21
C LEU A 112 17.47 5.26 -4.39
#